data_05b07684cccf1747af3baff49a2fbaa8
#
_entry.id   05b07684cccf1747af3baff49a2fbaa8
#
_cell.length_a   1.000
_cell.length_b   1.000
_cell.length_c   1.000
_cell.angle_alpha   90.00
_cell.angle_beta   90.00
_cell.angle_gamma   90.00
#
_symmetry.space_group_name_H-M   'P 1'
#
loop_
_entity.id
_entity.type
_entity.pdbx_description
1 polymer ?
#
loop_
_entity_poly.entity_id
_entity_poly.type
_entity_poly.pdbx_seq_one_letter_code
_entity_poly.pdbx_strand_id
1 'polypeptide(L)'
;MKILLVEDEPFILMDIELQLQQDSHLVVSASNADKAIVVLRNEAVDLVLTDIDMPGSMDGIGLATAVRDQWPSVRIVVMSGKQRPTLDELPSEARFVSKPFNNLQLLRAVGAW
;
A
#
# COMPACT_ATOMS: atom_id res chain seq x y z
N MET A 1 -10.85 -9.03 -0.01
CA MET A 1 -10.99 -7.67 0.54
C MET A 1 -10.73 -6.62 -0.51
N LYS A 2 -11.03 -5.37 -0.21
CA LYS A 2 -10.79 -4.26 -1.13
C LYS A 2 -9.47 -3.58 -0.76
N ILE A 3 -8.55 -3.56 -1.72
CA ILE A 3 -7.18 -3.05 -1.52
C ILE A 3 -6.96 -1.80 -2.36
N LEU A 4 -6.48 -0.74 -1.73
CA LEU A 4 -5.98 0.44 -2.43
C LEU A 4 -4.48 0.24 -2.67
N LEU A 5 -4.11 0.08 -3.94
CA LEU A 5 -2.72 -0.10 -4.36
C LEU A 5 -2.16 1.25 -4.85
N VAL A 6 -1.09 1.70 -4.22
CA VAL A 6 -0.46 2.98 -4.52
C VAL A 6 0.95 2.74 -5.03
N GLU A 7 1.16 2.98 -6.32
CA GLU A 7 2.43 2.75 -7.02
C GLU A 7 2.50 3.67 -8.24
N ASP A 8 3.62 4.36 -8.44
CA ASP A 8 3.77 5.28 -9.54
C ASP A 8 4.34 4.64 -10.81
N GLU A 9 4.99 3.49 -10.70
CA GLU A 9 5.55 2.79 -11.86
C GLU A 9 4.48 1.88 -12.48
N PRO A 10 4.02 2.15 -13.75
CA PRO A 10 2.85 1.48 -14.30
C PRO A 10 2.97 -0.03 -14.44
N PHE A 11 4.14 -0.56 -14.80
CA PHE A 11 4.31 -2.00 -14.98
C PHE A 11 4.31 -2.74 -13.65
N ILE A 12 4.90 -2.15 -12.61
CA ILE A 12 4.87 -2.72 -11.28
C ILE A 12 3.45 -2.70 -10.74
N LEU A 13 2.73 -1.61 -10.93
CA LEU A 13 1.34 -1.47 -10.51
C LEU A 13 0.47 -2.56 -11.16
N MET A 14 0.59 -2.74 -12.48
CA MET A 14 -0.18 -3.74 -13.22
C MET A 14 0.11 -5.16 -12.75
N ASP A 15 1.38 -5.48 -12.50
CA ASP A 15 1.78 -6.79 -12.03
C ASP A 15 1.21 -7.11 -10.65
N ILE A 16 1.34 -6.19 -9.70
CA ILE A 16 0.79 -6.37 -8.35
C ILE A 16 -0.73 -6.44 -8.38
N GLU A 17 -1.37 -5.57 -9.15
CA GLU A 17 -2.82 -5.56 -9.31
C GLU A 17 -3.32 -6.92 -9.79
N LEU A 18 -2.69 -7.49 -10.82
CA LEU A 18 -3.06 -8.78 -11.37
C LEU A 18 -2.92 -9.90 -10.32
N GLN A 19 -1.82 -9.91 -9.58
CA GLN A 19 -1.60 -10.91 -8.54
C GLN A 19 -2.67 -10.86 -7.45
N LEU A 20 -3.04 -9.66 -7.01
CA LEU A 20 -4.07 -9.47 -5.99
C LEU A 20 -5.45 -9.88 -6.52
N GLN A 21 -5.76 -9.55 -7.76
CA GLN A 21 -7.02 -9.94 -8.39
C GLN A 21 -7.13 -11.46 -8.53
N GLN A 22 -6.04 -12.14 -8.84
CA GLN A 22 -6.00 -13.60 -8.93
C GLN A 22 -6.28 -14.25 -7.57
N ASP A 23 -5.98 -13.56 -6.48
CA ASP A 23 -6.31 -14.00 -5.12
C ASP A 23 -7.67 -13.48 -4.64
N SER A 24 -8.53 -13.11 -5.57
CA SER A 24 -9.92 -12.69 -5.31
C SER A 24 -10.08 -11.38 -4.56
N HIS A 25 -9.07 -10.53 -4.56
CA HIS A 25 -9.18 -9.19 -4.00
C HIS A 25 -9.72 -8.20 -5.04
N LEU A 26 -10.49 -7.22 -4.58
CA LEU A 26 -10.84 -6.05 -5.37
C LEU A 26 -9.71 -5.03 -5.23
N VAL A 27 -9.26 -4.48 -6.34
CA VAL A 27 -8.14 -3.54 -6.33
C VAL A 27 -8.57 -2.20 -6.92
N VAL A 28 -8.30 -1.13 -6.18
CA VAL A 28 -8.37 0.24 -6.67
C VAL A 28 -6.96 0.77 -6.69
N SER A 29 -6.52 1.35 -7.78
CA SER A 29 -5.15 1.84 -7.90
C SER A 29 -5.07 3.36 -7.87
N ALA A 30 -3.94 3.85 -7.37
CA ALA A 30 -3.59 5.27 -7.39
C ALA A 30 -2.10 5.40 -7.71
N SER A 31 -1.72 6.41 -8.48
CA SER A 31 -0.34 6.59 -8.91
C SER A 31 0.48 7.47 -7.97
N ASN A 32 -0.13 8.07 -6.98
CA ASN A 32 0.56 8.86 -5.96
C ASN A 32 -0.31 8.98 -4.69
N ALA A 33 0.26 9.56 -3.64
CA ALA A 33 -0.41 9.69 -2.35
C ALA A 33 -1.64 10.62 -2.41
N ASP A 34 -1.58 11.70 -3.17
CA ASP A 34 -2.71 12.64 -3.30
C ASP A 34 -3.93 11.95 -3.90
N LYS A 35 -3.73 11.16 -4.94
CA LYS A 35 -4.81 10.38 -5.56
C LYS A 35 -5.33 9.30 -4.61
N ALA A 36 -4.44 8.68 -3.83
CA ALA A 36 -4.82 7.68 -2.83
C ALA A 36 -5.74 8.29 -1.76
N ILE A 37 -5.43 9.48 -1.28
CA ILE A 37 -6.27 10.18 -0.30
C ILE A 37 -7.67 10.46 -0.86
N VAL A 38 -7.76 10.85 -2.14
CA VAL A 38 -9.06 11.06 -2.79
C VAL A 38 -9.89 9.76 -2.78
N VAL A 39 -9.26 8.64 -3.12
CA VAL A 39 -9.95 7.33 -3.06
C VAL A 39 -10.44 7.03 -1.66
N LEU A 40 -9.59 7.22 -0.65
CA LEU A 40 -9.93 6.94 0.75
C LEU A 40 -11.10 7.80 1.26
N ARG A 41 -11.24 9.02 0.76
CA ARG A 41 -12.35 9.90 1.11
C ARG A 41 -13.66 9.50 0.48
N ASN A 42 -13.62 8.79 -0.64
CA ASN A 42 -14.79 8.46 -1.44
C ASN A 42 -15.21 6.99 -1.38
N GLU A 43 -14.32 6.10 -0.98
CA GLU A 43 -14.56 4.66 -0.97
C GLU A 43 -14.02 4.04 0.30
N ALA A 44 -14.73 3.04 0.82
CA ALA A 44 -14.23 2.22 1.92
C ALA A 44 -13.25 1.19 1.37
N VAL A 45 -12.04 1.15 1.94
CA VAL A 45 -11.05 0.12 1.61
C VAL A 45 -10.63 -0.61 2.89
N ASP A 46 -10.21 -1.86 2.72
CA ASP A 46 -9.79 -2.70 3.86
C ASP A 46 -8.30 -2.57 4.14
N LEU A 47 -7.51 -2.32 3.10
CA LEU A 47 -6.06 -2.29 3.19
C LEU A 47 -5.47 -1.30 2.18
N VAL A 48 -4.44 -0.58 2.58
CA VAL A 48 -3.60 0.24 1.70
C VAL A 48 -2.26 -0.47 1.53
N LEU A 49 -1.88 -0.76 0.30
CA LEU A 49 -0.56 -1.26 -0.08
C LEU A 49 0.14 -0.16 -0.86
N THR A 50 1.18 0.42 -0.30
CA THR A 50 1.84 1.59 -0.90
C THR A 50 3.34 1.43 -1.01
N ASP A 51 3.90 1.88 -2.14
CA ASP A 51 5.34 2.09 -2.27
C ASP A 51 5.75 3.28 -1.40
N ILE A 52 6.95 3.22 -0.83
CA ILE A 52 7.55 4.35 -0.10
C ILE A 52 8.02 5.42 -1.06
N ASP A 53 8.71 5.01 -2.13
CA ASP A 53 9.39 5.92 -3.05
C ASP A 53 8.43 6.39 -4.14
N MET A 54 7.73 7.50 -3.89
CA MET A 54 6.79 8.07 -4.83
C MET A 54 6.99 9.59 -4.95
N PRO A 55 6.81 10.14 -6.17
CA PRO A 55 6.82 11.60 -6.35
C PRO A 55 5.54 12.23 -5.79
N GLY A 56 5.56 13.54 -5.60
CA GLY A 56 4.40 14.29 -5.17
C GLY A 56 4.57 14.92 -3.80
N SER A 57 3.46 15.34 -3.19
CA SER A 57 3.47 16.10 -1.95
C SER A 57 3.83 15.27 -0.72
N MET A 58 3.68 13.94 -0.79
CA MET A 58 4.11 13.03 0.29
C MET A 58 4.54 11.68 -0.29
N ASP A 59 5.45 11.02 0.40
CA ASP A 59 5.86 9.66 0.08
C ASP A 59 4.93 8.63 0.73
N GLY A 60 5.29 7.34 0.58
CA GLY A 60 4.47 6.26 1.13
C GLY A 60 4.45 6.21 2.65
N ILE A 61 5.50 6.65 3.33
CA ILE A 61 5.51 6.73 4.80
C ILE A 61 4.56 7.84 5.27
N GLY A 62 4.60 9.00 4.62
CA GLY A 62 3.67 10.09 4.90
C GLY A 62 2.22 9.67 4.67
N LEU A 63 1.96 8.96 3.58
CA LEU A 63 0.64 8.41 3.29
C LEU A 63 0.20 7.42 4.38
N ALA A 64 1.07 6.49 4.75
CA ALA A 64 0.76 5.49 5.78
C ALA A 64 0.39 6.15 7.11
N THR A 65 1.13 7.19 7.49
CA THR A 65 0.85 7.96 8.71
C THR A 65 -0.52 8.64 8.64
N ALA A 66 -0.82 9.29 7.50
CA ALA A 66 -2.12 9.92 7.30
C ALA A 66 -3.27 8.91 7.35
N VAL A 67 -3.07 7.73 6.77
CA VAL A 67 -4.08 6.66 6.80
C VAL A 67 -4.34 6.20 8.22
N ARG A 68 -3.29 5.99 9.02
CA ARG A 68 -3.45 5.58 10.41
C ARG A 68 -4.21 6.61 11.22
N ASP A 69 -3.95 7.89 11.00
CA ASP A 69 -4.60 8.97 11.73
C ASP A 69 -6.08 9.13 11.36
N GLN A 70 -6.41 9.06 10.07
CA GLN A 70 -7.75 9.39 9.56
C GLN A 70 -8.64 8.17 9.33
N TRP A 71 -8.06 7.01 9.06
CA TRP A 71 -8.79 5.76 8.81
C TRP A 71 -8.17 4.63 9.64
N PRO A 72 -8.30 4.67 10.97
CA PRO A 72 -7.54 3.78 11.86
C PRO A 72 -7.86 2.29 11.71
N SER A 73 -8.98 1.93 11.12
CA SER A 73 -9.34 0.53 10.87
C SER A 73 -8.72 -0.03 9.59
N VAL A 74 -8.17 0.82 8.73
CA VAL A 74 -7.55 0.37 7.48
C VAL A 74 -6.18 -0.23 7.78
N ARG A 75 -5.93 -1.42 7.23
CA ARG A 75 -4.64 -2.11 7.34
C ARG A 75 -3.63 -1.47 6.40
N ILE A 76 -2.37 -1.45 6.79
CA ILE A 76 -1.31 -0.76 6.04
C ILE A 76 -0.17 -1.71 5.77
N VAL A 77 0.21 -1.82 4.48
CA VAL A 77 1.42 -2.52 4.04
C VAL A 77 2.25 -1.54 3.22
N VAL A 78 3.51 -1.39 3.59
CA VAL A 78 4.45 -0.50 2.92
C VAL A 78 5.49 -1.36 2.19
N MET A 79 5.82 -1.00 0.96
CA MET A 79 6.80 -1.73 0.16
C MET A 79 7.90 -0.79 -0.34
N SER A 80 9.15 -1.30 -0.41
CA SER A 80 10.27 -0.56 -0.95
C SER A 80 11.40 -1.49 -1.40
N GLY A 81 12.09 -1.10 -2.47
CA GLY A 81 13.30 -1.75 -2.93
C GLY A 81 14.57 -1.03 -2.52
N LYS A 82 14.47 0.21 -2.10
CA LYS A 82 15.61 1.08 -1.81
C LYS A 82 15.83 1.34 -0.33
N GLN A 83 14.75 1.45 0.41
CA GLN A 83 14.76 1.85 1.81
C GLN A 83 14.22 0.74 2.69
N ARG A 84 14.74 0.69 3.90
CA ARG A 84 14.22 -0.17 4.94
C ARG A 84 13.85 0.73 6.12
N PRO A 85 12.58 1.11 6.25
CA PRO A 85 12.20 2.01 7.33
C PRO A 85 12.41 1.34 8.69
N THR A 86 12.76 2.14 9.69
CA THR A 86 12.80 1.67 11.07
C THR A 86 11.37 1.56 11.60
N LEU A 87 11.19 0.83 12.70
CA LEU A 87 9.88 0.71 13.34
C LEU A 87 9.30 2.08 13.72
N ASP A 88 10.16 3.03 14.08
CA ASP A 88 9.72 4.37 14.47
C ASP A 88 9.21 5.20 13.29
N GLU A 89 9.64 4.89 12.07
CA GLU A 89 9.20 5.61 10.89
C GLU A 89 7.82 5.16 10.40
N LEU A 90 7.42 3.94 10.73
CA LEU A 90 6.13 3.40 10.32
C LEU A 90 5.06 3.64 11.40
N PRO A 91 3.81 3.89 11.00
CA PRO A 91 2.73 3.96 11.97
C PRO A 91 2.50 2.59 12.63
N SER A 92 1.83 2.60 13.79
CA SER A 92 1.57 1.35 14.52
C SER A 92 0.86 0.32 13.65
N GLU A 93 1.25 -0.94 13.80
CA GLU A 93 0.67 -2.10 13.12
C GLU A 93 0.82 -2.11 11.58
N ALA A 94 1.60 -1.21 11.02
CA ALA A 94 1.93 -1.26 9.60
C ALA A 94 2.93 -2.38 9.34
N ARG A 95 2.76 -3.05 8.20
CA ARG A 95 3.68 -4.10 7.75
C ARG A 95 4.59 -3.56 6.66
N PHE A 96 5.77 -4.15 6.55
CA PHE A 96 6.74 -3.83 5.50
C PHE A 96 7.05 -5.06 4.67
N VAL A 97 7.11 -4.90 3.36
CA VAL A 97 7.59 -5.94 2.44
C VAL A 97 8.66 -5.36 1.53
N SER A 98 9.76 -6.11 1.36
CA SER A 98 10.91 -5.69 0.58
C SER A 98 10.74 -6.09 -0.88
N LYS A 99 11.01 -5.17 -1.82
CA LYS A 99 11.07 -5.48 -3.25
C LYS A 99 12.46 -6.03 -3.60
N PRO A 100 12.59 -6.95 -4.55
CA PRO A 100 11.50 -7.66 -5.20
C PRO A 100 10.90 -8.73 -4.28
N PHE A 101 9.61 -8.94 -4.38
CA PHE A 101 8.92 -10.00 -3.63
C PHE A 101 8.22 -10.94 -4.61
N ASN A 102 8.05 -12.20 -4.18
CA ASN A 102 7.30 -13.16 -4.95
C ASN A 102 5.81 -13.11 -4.57
N ASN A 103 4.99 -13.88 -5.28
CA ASN A 103 3.54 -13.91 -5.04
C ASN A 103 3.21 -14.35 -3.60
N LEU A 104 3.93 -15.32 -3.07
CA LEU A 104 3.69 -15.81 -1.70
C LEU A 104 3.98 -14.72 -0.66
N GLN A 105 5.07 -13.99 -0.84
CA GLN A 105 5.42 -12.87 0.06
C GLN A 105 4.37 -11.76 0.01
N LEU A 106 3.87 -11.44 -1.19
CA LEU A 106 2.80 -10.46 -1.36
C LEU A 106 1.53 -10.91 -0.65
N LEU A 107 1.09 -12.13 -0.88
CA LEU A 107 -0.14 -12.65 -0.28
C LEU A 107 -0.05 -12.75 1.23
N ARG A 108 1.12 -13.10 1.78
CA ARG A 108 1.34 -13.09 3.23
C ARG A 108 1.30 -11.68 3.81
N ALA A 109 1.84 -10.70 3.08
CA ALA A 109 1.83 -9.32 3.56
C ALA A 109 0.42 -8.75 3.67
N VAL A 110 -0.47 -9.09 2.72
CA VAL A 110 -1.85 -8.56 2.71
C VAL A 110 -2.82 -9.43 3.50
N GLY A 111 -2.47 -10.67 3.81
CA GLY A 111 -3.34 -11.61 4.52
C GLY A 111 -3.03 -11.76 6.00
N ALA A 112 -3.82 -12.60 6.69
CA ALA A 112 -3.55 -13.07 8.07
C ALA A 112 -3.28 -11.95 9.10
N TRP A 113 -4.12 -10.97 9.14
CA TRP A 113 -4.04 -9.88 10.14
C TRP A 113 -4.65 -10.27 11.48
#